data_8ea8b3d633cecf0fe0ae9fab41997fb6
#
_entry.id   8ea8b3d633cecf0fe0ae9fab41997fb6
#
_cell.length_a   1.000
_cell.length_b   1.000
_cell.length_c   1.000
_cell.angle_alpha   90.00
_cell.angle_beta   90.00
_cell.angle_gamma   90.00
#
_symmetry.space_group_name_H-M   'P 1'
#
loop_
_entity.id
_entity.type
_entity.pdbx_description
1 polymer ?
#
loop_
_entity_poly.entity_id
_entity_poly.type
_entity_poly.pdbx_seq_one_letter_code
_entity_poly.pdbx_strand_id
1 'polypeptide(L)'
;MKSYTYIIASLHGRTGKTLLARLFADNAILGGQYPEIFDTDAAERKLAACFPGRAVVTDLDRVTDQMKLFDTLTAAAALPRIVDVTHRGFRKFFKLMQEIGYAAEARAREIEPVIVYIPDRGAESYEQGRLLRDHFKDCHFIVAENALIGKPDRQLQQSDHYKSLMSHDLNLHMPLLDPMFASVIDDPTLSLSEFMSETAAERRPTAELSLAYLSLEARASIGGWLKEMFGEIRRLGEVVKLRADLSFRRPL
;
A
#
# COMPACT_ATOMS: atom_id res chain seq x y z
N MET A 1 -20.72 7.91 2.97
CA MET A 1 -19.39 8.03 3.59
C MET A 1 -18.39 7.52 2.57
N LYS A 2 -17.43 8.35 2.16
CA LYS A 2 -16.44 7.97 1.14
C LYS A 2 -15.60 6.77 1.61
N SER A 3 -15.34 5.83 0.72
CA SER A 3 -14.37 4.75 0.93
C SER A 3 -13.12 4.99 0.10
N TYR A 4 -12.04 4.32 0.45
CA TYR A 4 -10.72 4.50 -0.19
C TYR A 4 -10.20 3.17 -0.70
N THR A 5 -9.72 3.14 -1.94
CA THR A 5 -9.04 1.99 -2.51
C THR A 5 -7.56 2.32 -2.69
N TYR A 6 -6.70 1.72 -1.87
CA TYR A 6 -5.25 1.86 -1.96
C TYR A 6 -4.69 0.79 -2.89
N ILE A 7 -4.09 1.21 -3.99
CA ILE A 7 -3.48 0.34 -5.02
C ILE A 7 -1.98 0.49 -4.89
N ILE A 8 -1.34 -0.48 -4.26
CA ILE A 8 0.11 -0.47 -4.01
C ILE A 8 0.83 -1.13 -5.18
N ALA A 9 1.69 -0.39 -5.85
CA ALA A 9 2.31 -0.81 -7.09
C ALA A 9 3.76 -0.39 -7.22
N SER A 10 4.52 -1.14 -7.99
CA SER A 10 5.87 -0.83 -8.45
C SER A 10 6.13 -1.57 -9.76
N LEU A 11 6.97 -1.00 -10.62
CA LEU A 11 7.32 -1.62 -11.89
C LEU A 11 8.08 -2.94 -11.69
N HIS A 12 8.95 -3.01 -10.69
CA HIS A 12 9.80 -4.16 -10.45
C HIS A 12 9.49 -4.87 -9.11
N GLY A 13 10.03 -6.07 -8.96
CA GLY A 13 9.95 -6.84 -7.71
C GLY A 13 10.88 -6.31 -6.61
N ARG A 14 10.72 -6.80 -5.39
CA ARG A 14 11.59 -6.53 -4.22
C ARG A 14 11.68 -5.05 -3.82
N THR A 15 10.64 -4.29 -4.09
CA THR A 15 10.56 -2.86 -3.72
C THR A 15 9.87 -2.60 -2.37
N GLY A 16 9.35 -3.65 -1.72
CA GLY A 16 8.61 -3.52 -0.46
C GLY A 16 7.10 -3.33 -0.63
N LYS A 17 6.54 -3.56 -1.84
CA LYS A 17 5.08 -3.43 -2.10
C LYS A 17 4.22 -4.21 -1.12
N THR A 18 4.48 -5.51 -1.01
CA THR A 18 3.71 -6.42 -0.15
C THR A 18 3.80 -6.00 1.32
N LEU A 19 4.98 -5.58 1.78
CA LEU A 19 5.14 -5.03 3.13
C LEU A 19 4.31 -3.75 3.30
N LEU A 20 4.35 -2.84 2.32
CA LEU A 20 3.57 -1.61 2.40
C LEU A 20 2.06 -1.90 2.35
N ALA A 21 1.60 -2.82 1.49
CA ALA A 21 0.20 -3.26 1.45
C ALA A 21 -0.24 -3.84 2.80
N ARG A 22 0.61 -4.68 3.42
CA ARG A 22 0.38 -5.23 4.75
C ARG A 22 0.27 -4.12 5.80
N LEU A 23 1.17 -3.13 5.78
CA LEU A 23 1.13 -2.00 6.71
C LEU A 23 -0.16 -1.17 6.56
N PHE A 24 -0.64 -0.94 5.33
CA PHE A 24 -1.93 -0.28 5.12
C PHE A 24 -3.09 -1.10 5.71
N ALA A 25 -3.08 -2.43 5.51
CA ALA A 25 -4.11 -3.32 6.04
C ALA A 25 -4.09 -3.35 7.58
N ASP A 26 -2.92 -3.57 8.19
CA ASP A 26 -2.77 -3.61 9.64
C ASP A 26 -3.08 -2.25 10.30
N ASN A 27 -2.72 -1.13 9.65
CA ASN A 27 -3.10 0.20 10.15
C ASN A 27 -4.62 0.41 10.15
N ALA A 28 -5.32 -0.08 9.12
CA ALA A 28 -6.79 -0.04 9.08
C ALA A 28 -7.41 -0.90 10.20
N ILE A 29 -6.88 -2.10 10.40
CA ILE A 29 -7.32 -3.03 11.47
C ILE A 29 -7.07 -2.40 12.84
N LEU A 30 -5.89 -1.82 13.07
CA LEU A 30 -5.58 -1.12 14.32
C LEU A 30 -6.53 0.06 14.58
N GLY A 31 -7.03 0.69 13.52
CA GLY A 31 -8.07 1.71 13.55
C GLY A 31 -9.50 1.19 13.71
N GLY A 32 -9.69 -0.12 13.94
CA GLY A 32 -11.00 -0.76 14.09
C GLY A 32 -11.75 -0.98 12.78
N GLN A 33 -11.08 -0.88 11.63
CA GLN A 33 -11.67 -1.14 10.32
C GLN A 33 -11.35 -2.57 9.86
N TYR A 34 -12.19 -3.11 8.98
CA TYR A 34 -11.99 -4.43 8.39
C TYR A 34 -11.77 -4.29 6.88
N PRO A 35 -10.52 -4.03 6.42
CA PRO A 35 -10.25 -3.80 5.01
C PRO A 35 -10.52 -5.04 4.17
N GLU A 36 -11.00 -4.84 2.93
CA GLU A 36 -10.96 -5.84 1.87
C GLU A 36 -9.55 -5.85 1.28
N ILE A 37 -8.90 -7.02 1.26
CA ILE A 37 -7.49 -7.18 0.90
C ILE A 37 -7.38 -8.07 -0.33
N PHE A 38 -6.66 -7.61 -1.35
CA PHE A 38 -6.45 -8.32 -2.60
C PHE A 38 -4.96 -8.50 -2.86
N ASP A 39 -4.56 -9.75 -3.05
CA ASP A 39 -3.20 -10.14 -3.44
C ASP A 39 -3.22 -10.59 -4.89
N THR A 40 -2.60 -9.81 -5.79
CA THR A 40 -2.57 -10.17 -7.21
C THR A 40 -1.38 -11.04 -7.59
N ASP A 41 -0.58 -11.50 -6.64
CA ASP A 41 0.48 -12.48 -6.88
C ASP A 41 -0.03 -13.91 -6.59
N ALA A 42 -0.72 -14.49 -7.56
CA ALA A 42 -1.27 -15.84 -7.44
C ALA A 42 -0.20 -16.94 -7.23
N ALA A 43 1.07 -16.64 -7.55
CA ALA A 43 2.19 -17.58 -7.39
C ALA A 43 2.76 -17.56 -5.95
N GLU A 44 3.11 -16.37 -5.44
CA GLU A 44 3.80 -16.25 -4.14
C GLU A 44 2.83 -16.05 -2.98
N ARG A 45 1.69 -15.38 -3.19
CA ARG A 45 0.59 -15.17 -2.21
C ARG A 45 1.07 -14.61 -0.86
N LYS A 46 2.07 -13.74 -0.88
CA LYS A 46 2.73 -13.27 0.36
C LYS A 46 1.80 -12.42 1.22
N LEU A 47 1.02 -11.54 0.60
CA LEU A 47 0.06 -10.73 1.35
C LEU A 47 -1.07 -11.61 1.89
N ALA A 48 -1.56 -12.56 1.09
CA ALA A 48 -2.63 -13.47 1.52
C ALA A 48 -2.19 -14.38 2.68
N ALA A 49 -0.91 -14.76 2.74
CA ALA A 49 -0.36 -15.51 3.86
C ALA A 49 -0.39 -14.71 5.19
N CYS A 50 -0.27 -13.37 5.12
CA CYS A 50 -0.39 -12.51 6.31
C CYS A 50 -1.84 -12.34 6.81
N PHE A 51 -2.83 -12.59 5.95
CA PHE A 51 -4.26 -12.40 6.26
C PHE A 51 -5.07 -13.64 5.86
N PRO A 52 -4.83 -14.80 6.50
CA PRO A 52 -5.49 -16.05 6.13
C PRO A 52 -7.01 -15.94 6.28
N GLY A 53 -7.75 -16.39 5.26
CA GLY A 53 -9.21 -16.33 5.22
C GLY A 53 -9.81 -14.92 5.03
N ARG A 54 -8.98 -13.87 4.93
CA ARG A 54 -9.40 -12.47 4.76
C ARG A 54 -8.93 -11.86 3.45
N ALA A 55 -7.73 -12.21 3.00
CA ALA A 55 -7.22 -11.73 1.72
C ALA A 55 -7.69 -12.61 0.57
N VAL A 56 -8.08 -11.96 -0.53
CA VAL A 56 -8.51 -12.62 -1.76
C VAL A 56 -7.32 -12.65 -2.72
N VAL A 57 -6.92 -13.86 -3.11
CA VAL A 57 -5.92 -14.05 -4.17
C VAL A 57 -6.59 -13.89 -5.52
N THR A 58 -6.04 -13.02 -6.35
CA THR A 58 -6.57 -12.68 -7.67
C THR A 58 -5.53 -12.98 -8.74
N ASP A 59 -5.84 -13.90 -9.63
CA ASP A 59 -4.99 -14.18 -10.79
C ASP A 59 -5.36 -13.23 -11.95
N LEU A 60 -4.48 -12.29 -12.23
CA LEU A 60 -4.70 -11.33 -13.32
C LEU A 60 -4.65 -11.99 -14.72
N ASP A 61 -4.26 -13.24 -14.85
CA ASP A 61 -4.31 -13.97 -16.11
C ASP A 61 -5.67 -14.63 -16.35
N ARG A 62 -6.55 -14.64 -15.34
CA ARG A 62 -7.90 -15.18 -15.43
C ARG A 62 -8.95 -14.07 -15.52
N VAL A 63 -9.70 -14.04 -16.61
CA VAL A 63 -10.74 -13.01 -16.84
C VAL A 63 -11.79 -12.99 -15.71
N THR A 64 -12.19 -14.17 -15.22
CA THR A 64 -13.15 -14.28 -14.10
C THR A 64 -12.65 -13.61 -12.82
N ASP A 65 -11.34 -13.68 -12.55
CA ASP A 65 -10.75 -13.08 -11.35
C ASP A 65 -10.58 -11.57 -11.54
N GLN A 66 -10.22 -11.12 -12.77
CA GLN A 66 -10.21 -9.70 -13.12
C GLN A 66 -11.60 -9.07 -12.91
N MET A 67 -12.65 -9.71 -13.44
CA MET A 67 -14.03 -9.22 -13.27
C MET A 67 -14.40 -9.12 -11.80
N LYS A 68 -14.21 -10.19 -11.02
CA LYS A 68 -14.51 -10.20 -9.57
C LYS A 68 -13.77 -9.09 -8.82
N LEU A 69 -12.48 -8.90 -9.14
CA LEU A 69 -11.67 -7.84 -8.51
C LEU A 69 -12.30 -6.47 -8.78
N PHE A 70 -12.48 -6.09 -10.04
CA PHE A 70 -12.95 -4.75 -10.38
C PHE A 70 -14.43 -4.54 -10.01
N ASP A 71 -15.27 -5.56 -10.06
CA ASP A 71 -16.64 -5.51 -9.55
C ASP A 71 -16.63 -5.20 -8.03
N THR A 72 -15.76 -5.86 -7.27
CA THR A 72 -15.63 -5.56 -5.84
C THR A 72 -15.06 -4.16 -5.61
N LEU A 73 -14.02 -3.76 -6.37
CA LEU A 73 -13.40 -2.44 -6.22
C LEU A 73 -14.35 -1.28 -6.56
N THR A 74 -15.40 -1.53 -7.35
CA THR A 74 -16.45 -0.55 -7.68
C THR A 74 -17.72 -0.73 -6.87
N ALA A 75 -17.88 -1.80 -6.09
CA ALA A 75 -19.05 -1.98 -5.25
C ALA A 75 -19.11 -0.93 -4.14
N ALA A 76 -20.30 -0.37 -3.88
CA ALA A 76 -20.48 0.57 -2.79
C ALA A 76 -20.26 -0.15 -1.44
N ALA A 77 -19.19 0.21 -0.74
CA ALA A 77 -18.86 -0.29 0.59
C ALA A 77 -18.15 0.79 1.40
N ALA A 78 -18.40 0.83 2.70
CA ALA A 78 -17.76 1.79 3.61
C ALA A 78 -16.36 1.34 4.05
N LEU A 79 -15.88 0.18 3.60
CA LEU A 79 -14.62 -0.41 4.01
C LEU A 79 -13.46 0.05 3.10
N PRO A 80 -12.29 0.29 3.66
CA PRO A 80 -11.10 0.52 2.84
C PRO A 80 -10.70 -0.75 2.08
N ARG A 81 -10.18 -0.58 0.88
CA ARG A 81 -9.69 -1.66 0.03
C ARG A 81 -8.20 -1.50 -0.19
N ILE A 82 -7.48 -2.61 -0.15
CA ILE A 82 -6.03 -2.63 -0.31
C ILE A 82 -5.69 -3.68 -1.37
N VAL A 83 -5.03 -3.24 -2.42
CA VAL A 83 -4.63 -4.08 -3.55
C VAL A 83 -3.10 -4.09 -3.65
N ASP A 84 -2.49 -5.25 -3.42
CA ASP A 84 -1.06 -5.48 -3.71
C ASP A 84 -0.92 -5.92 -5.17
N VAL A 85 -0.42 -5.01 -6.01
CA VAL A 85 -0.25 -5.28 -7.44
C VAL A 85 1.09 -5.96 -7.68
N THR A 86 1.08 -7.24 -8.11
CA THR A 86 2.31 -7.94 -8.47
C THR A 86 3.06 -7.22 -9.58
N HIS A 87 4.38 -7.15 -9.49
CA HIS A 87 5.20 -6.49 -10.53
C HIS A 87 5.03 -7.14 -11.91
N ARG A 88 4.79 -8.46 -11.98
CA ARG A 88 4.52 -9.18 -13.23
C ARG A 88 3.20 -8.75 -13.86
N GLY A 89 2.22 -8.40 -13.04
CA GLY A 89 0.89 -7.92 -13.47
C GLY A 89 0.78 -6.40 -13.60
N PHE A 90 1.83 -5.63 -13.29
CA PHE A 90 1.78 -4.16 -13.24
C PHE A 90 1.14 -3.54 -14.50
N ARG A 91 1.70 -3.82 -15.68
CA ARG A 91 1.19 -3.24 -16.93
C ARG A 91 -0.23 -3.71 -17.25
N LYS A 92 -0.54 -4.97 -16.97
CA LYS A 92 -1.85 -5.56 -17.21
C LYS A 92 -2.92 -4.94 -16.30
N PHE A 93 -2.62 -4.80 -15.01
CA PHE A 93 -3.53 -4.21 -14.03
C PHE A 93 -3.92 -2.77 -14.42
N PHE A 94 -2.95 -1.91 -14.70
CA PHE A 94 -3.23 -0.52 -15.05
C PHE A 94 -3.86 -0.37 -16.45
N LYS A 95 -3.55 -1.24 -17.39
CA LYS A 95 -4.25 -1.31 -18.68
C LYS A 95 -5.74 -1.64 -18.49
N LEU A 96 -6.05 -2.68 -17.70
CA LEU A 96 -7.44 -3.03 -17.37
C LEU A 96 -8.16 -1.89 -16.66
N MET A 97 -7.50 -1.28 -15.66
CA MET A 97 -8.04 -0.15 -14.92
C MET A 97 -8.42 1.03 -15.85
N GLN A 98 -7.61 1.27 -16.88
CA GLN A 98 -7.87 2.28 -17.91
C GLN A 98 -9.03 1.85 -18.83
N GLU A 99 -9.00 0.62 -19.36
CA GLU A 99 -9.98 0.12 -20.34
C GLU A 99 -11.40 0.13 -19.78
N ILE A 100 -11.58 -0.15 -18.48
CA ILE A 100 -12.89 -0.13 -17.82
C ILE A 100 -13.27 1.26 -17.26
N GLY A 101 -12.40 2.27 -17.36
CA GLY A 101 -12.66 3.59 -16.79
C GLY A 101 -12.79 3.59 -15.26
N TYR A 102 -12.05 2.71 -14.58
CA TYR A 102 -12.20 2.44 -13.13
C TYR A 102 -12.20 3.71 -12.27
N ALA A 103 -11.32 4.68 -12.54
CA ALA A 103 -11.21 5.87 -11.71
C ALA A 103 -12.51 6.71 -11.70
N ALA A 104 -13.12 6.87 -12.87
CA ALA A 104 -14.39 7.61 -13.02
C ALA A 104 -15.54 6.84 -12.35
N GLU A 105 -15.63 5.53 -12.60
CA GLU A 105 -16.68 4.66 -12.03
C GLU A 105 -16.61 4.58 -10.51
N ALA A 106 -15.41 4.44 -9.95
CA ALA A 106 -15.19 4.43 -8.51
C ALA A 106 -15.65 5.74 -7.87
N ARG A 107 -15.22 6.88 -8.43
CA ARG A 107 -15.62 8.21 -7.93
C ARG A 107 -17.13 8.46 -8.01
N ALA A 108 -17.80 7.99 -9.07
CA ALA A 108 -19.25 8.07 -9.19
C ALA A 108 -19.99 7.34 -8.06
N ARG A 109 -19.30 6.39 -7.41
CA ARG A 109 -19.80 5.59 -6.27
C ARG A 109 -19.20 6.01 -4.93
N GLU A 110 -18.65 7.20 -4.82
CA GLU A 110 -18.02 7.74 -3.61
C GLU A 110 -16.80 6.91 -3.13
N ILE A 111 -16.10 6.25 -4.07
CA ILE A 111 -14.87 5.51 -3.82
C ILE A 111 -13.71 6.33 -4.36
N GLU A 112 -12.76 6.67 -3.51
CA GLU A 112 -11.57 7.45 -3.89
C GLU A 112 -10.39 6.50 -4.18
N PRO A 113 -9.99 6.35 -5.45
CA PRO A 113 -8.83 5.54 -5.78
C PRO A 113 -7.53 6.28 -5.43
N VAL A 114 -6.63 5.57 -4.76
CA VAL A 114 -5.32 6.06 -4.32
C VAL A 114 -4.24 5.13 -4.85
N ILE A 115 -3.44 5.57 -5.78
CA ILE A 115 -2.28 4.83 -6.28
C ILE A 115 -1.09 5.15 -5.38
N VAL A 116 -0.51 4.12 -4.77
CA VAL A 116 0.72 4.21 -3.97
C VAL A 116 1.84 3.56 -4.77
N TYR A 117 2.69 4.37 -5.37
CA TYR A 117 3.75 3.91 -6.24
C TYR A 117 5.11 3.91 -5.54
N ILE A 118 5.83 2.79 -5.59
CA ILE A 118 7.17 2.64 -5.02
C ILE A 118 8.18 2.59 -6.16
N PRO A 119 8.95 3.66 -6.42
CA PRO A 119 10.02 3.61 -7.39
C PRO A 119 11.20 2.78 -6.87
N ASP A 120 11.91 2.12 -7.76
CA ASP A 120 13.24 1.57 -7.49
C ASP A 120 14.35 2.53 -7.97
N ARG A 121 15.59 2.04 -8.08
CA ARG A 121 16.73 2.87 -8.48
C ARG A 121 16.89 3.04 -9.99
N GLY A 122 16.06 2.39 -10.80
CA GLY A 122 16.15 2.39 -12.26
C GLY A 122 15.43 3.59 -12.90
N ALA A 123 15.98 4.12 -13.98
CA ALA A 123 15.39 5.26 -14.72
C ALA A 123 13.98 4.93 -15.24
N GLU A 124 13.77 3.70 -15.72
CA GLU A 124 12.46 3.23 -16.20
C GLU A 124 11.39 3.33 -15.10
N SER A 125 11.76 3.04 -13.85
CA SER A 125 10.81 3.11 -12.73
C SER A 125 10.31 4.53 -12.50
N TYR A 126 11.15 5.54 -12.58
CA TYR A 126 10.75 6.95 -12.44
C TYR A 126 9.92 7.43 -13.63
N GLU A 127 10.29 7.02 -14.85
CA GLU A 127 9.53 7.33 -16.05
C GLU A 127 8.12 6.72 -15.99
N GLN A 128 8.02 5.43 -15.66
CA GLN A 128 6.73 4.74 -15.55
C GLN A 128 5.87 5.29 -14.42
N GLY A 129 6.47 5.64 -13.27
CA GLY A 129 5.74 6.29 -12.18
C GLY A 129 5.16 7.64 -12.60
N ARG A 130 5.93 8.46 -13.32
CA ARG A 130 5.46 9.73 -13.88
C ARG A 130 4.33 9.52 -14.90
N LEU A 131 4.50 8.59 -15.85
CA LEU A 131 3.49 8.27 -16.84
C LEU A 131 2.20 7.77 -16.19
N LEU A 132 2.31 6.91 -15.18
CA LEU A 132 1.17 6.40 -14.43
C LEU A 132 0.40 7.53 -13.75
N ARG A 133 1.08 8.44 -13.06
CA ARG A 133 0.48 9.60 -12.41
C ARG A 133 -0.21 10.51 -13.43
N ASP A 134 0.47 10.79 -14.54
CA ASP A 134 -0.05 11.70 -15.59
C ASP A 134 -1.25 11.10 -16.30
N HIS A 135 -1.33 9.76 -16.35
CA HIS A 135 -2.46 9.03 -16.96
C HIS A 135 -3.67 8.97 -16.02
N PHE A 136 -3.46 8.68 -14.74
CA PHE A 136 -4.51 8.54 -13.74
C PHE A 136 -4.67 9.82 -12.90
N LYS A 137 -4.85 10.98 -13.55
CA LYS A 137 -5.02 12.28 -12.88
C LYS A 137 -6.23 12.35 -11.95
N ASP A 138 -7.21 11.49 -12.20
CA ASP A 138 -8.40 11.36 -11.37
C ASP A 138 -8.19 10.48 -10.12
N CYS A 139 -7.03 9.86 -9.97
CA CYS A 139 -6.66 9.17 -8.75
C CYS A 139 -5.79 10.06 -7.86
N HIS A 140 -5.89 9.88 -6.55
CA HIS A 140 -4.83 10.37 -5.68
C HIS A 140 -3.57 9.56 -5.95
N PHE A 141 -2.41 10.23 -5.96
CA PHE A 141 -1.14 9.57 -6.23
C PHE A 141 -0.17 9.83 -5.07
N ILE A 142 0.38 8.78 -4.51
CA ILE A 142 1.38 8.82 -3.43
C ILE A 142 2.66 8.18 -3.95
N VAL A 143 3.78 8.87 -3.79
CA VAL A 143 5.11 8.29 -4.06
C VAL A 143 5.67 7.76 -2.73
N ALA A 144 5.95 6.46 -2.67
CA ALA A 144 6.51 5.85 -1.46
C ALA A 144 8.01 5.59 -1.64
N GLU A 145 8.83 6.31 -0.87
CA GLU A 145 10.28 6.13 -0.85
C GLU A 145 10.67 5.08 0.17
N ASN A 146 11.24 3.97 -0.27
CA ASN A 146 11.75 2.93 0.62
C ASN A 146 13.25 3.14 0.89
N ALA A 147 13.61 3.48 2.12
CA ALA A 147 14.99 3.74 2.52
C ALA A 147 15.91 2.53 2.30
N LEU A 148 15.38 1.29 2.33
CA LEU A 148 16.13 0.08 2.04
C LEU A 148 16.61 0.03 0.57
N ILE A 149 15.81 0.54 -0.36
CA ILE A 149 16.19 0.65 -1.77
C ILE A 149 17.27 1.74 -1.93
N GLY A 150 17.13 2.82 -1.17
CA GLY A 150 17.98 3.99 -1.27
C GLY A 150 17.66 4.84 -2.51
N LYS A 151 18.41 5.94 -2.65
CA LYS A 151 18.25 6.87 -3.76
C LYS A 151 18.97 6.37 -5.02
N PRO A 152 18.50 6.71 -6.22
CA PRO A 152 19.22 6.45 -7.46
C PRO A 152 20.53 7.26 -7.52
N ASP A 153 21.33 7.03 -8.54
CA ASP A 153 22.56 7.80 -8.76
C ASP A 153 22.29 9.29 -9.01
N ARG A 154 23.33 10.12 -8.91
CA ARG A 154 23.21 11.58 -9.05
C ARG A 154 22.72 12.02 -10.43
N GLN A 155 23.08 11.29 -11.49
CA GLN A 155 22.66 11.61 -12.84
C GLN A 155 21.15 11.42 -12.99
N LEU A 156 20.61 10.32 -12.51
CA LEU A 156 19.17 10.06 -12.53
C LEU A 156 18.41 11.04 -11.64
N GLN A 157 18.96 11.43 -10.47
CA GLN A 157 18.34 12.44 -9.61
C GLN A 157 18.21 13.81 -10.28
N GLN A 158 19.02 14.11 -11.28
CA GLN A 158 18.96 15.36 -12.07
C GLN A 158 17.99 15.27 -13.24
N SER A 159 17.52 14.08 -13.60
CA SER A 159 16.59 13.86 -14.72
C SER A 159 15.22 14.48 -14.47
N ASP A 160 14.52 14.84 -15.56
CA ASP A 160 13.18 15.39 -15.49
C ASP A 160 12.16 14.35 -14.95
N HIS A 161 12.36 13.07 -15.25
CA HIS A 161 11.49 12.00 -14.75
C HIS A 161 11.57 11.90 -13.23
N TYR A 162 12.77 11.89 -12.67
CA TYR A 162 12.99 11.87 -11.23
C TYR A 162 12.39 13.12 -10.57
N LYS A 163 12.79 14.31 -11.02
CA LYS A 163 12.33 15.59 -10.45
C LYS A 163 10.81 15.70 -10.52
N SER A 164 10.22 15.39 -11.67
CA SER A 164 8.77 15.45 -11.86
C SER A 164 8.02 14.48 -10.94
N LEU A 165 8.50 13.24 -10.77
CA LEU A 165 7.84 12.28 -9.89
C LEU A 165 8.02 12.66 -8.42
N MET A 166 9.24 13.04 -8.01
CA MET A 166 9.59 13.31 -6.61
C MET A 166 9.14 14.68 -6.12
N SER A 167 8.85 15.63 -7.01
CA SER A 167 8.25 16.93 -6.64
C SER A 167 6.79 16.83 -6.25
N HIS A 168 6.21 15.62 -6.28
CA HIS A 168 4.82 15.41 -5.87
C HIS A 168 4.69 15.61 -4.36
N ASP A 169 3.61 16.27 -3.95
CA ASP A 169 3.41 16.71 -2.57
C ASP A 169 2.83 15.63 -1.63
N LEU A 170 2.43 14.46 -2.19
CA LEU A 170 2.02 13.30 -1.42
C LEU A 170 3.14 12.24 -1.44
N ASN A 171 4.07 12.38 -0.50
CA ASN A 171 5.17 11.44 -0.34
C ASN A 171 5.03 10.67 0.97
N LEU A 172 5.24 9.36 0.90
CA LEU A 172 5.36 8.45 2.03
C LEU A 172 6.83 8.03 2.16
N HIS A 173 7.39 8.21 3.34
CA HIS A 173 8.73 7.70 3.63
C HIS A 173 8.64 6.40 4.41
N MET A 174 9.24 5.34 3.87
CA MET A 174 9.43 4.06 4.57
C MET A 174 10.84 4.07 5.17
N PRO A 175 10.99 4.27 6.48
CA PRO A 175 12.30 4.33 7.11
C PRO A 175 13.01 2.98 7.06
N LEU A 176 14.32 3.00 7.16
CA LEU A 176 15.12 1.79 7.19
C LEU A 176 14.80 1.01 8.48
N LEU A 177 14.31 -0.22 8.31
CA LEU A 177 14.26 -1.17 9.40
C LEU A 177 15.63 -1.84 9.54
N ASP A 178 16.11 -2.03 10.76
CA ASP A 178 17.33 -2.79 11.00
C ASP A 178 17.21 -4.18 10.35
N PRO A 179 18.15 -4.56 9.47
CA PRO A 179 18.09 -5.86 8.78
C PRO A 179 17.98 -7.06 9.72
N MET A 180 18.46 -6.94 10.97
CA MET A 180 18.33 -7.97 12.00
C MET A 180 16.86 -8.30 12.31
N PHE A 181 15.96 -7.32 12.17
CA PHE A 181 14.54 -7.50 12.48
C PHE A 181 13.66 -7.68 11.24
N ALA A 182 14.24 -7.63 10.04
CA ALA A 182 13.48 -7.78 8.80
C ALA A 182 12.75 -9.11 8.72
N SER A 183 13.40 -10.22 9.15
CA SER A 183 12.80 -11.54 9.16
C SER A 183 11.60 -11.65 10.10
N VAL A 184 11.56 -10.87 11.17
CA VAL A 184 10.42 -10.81 12.11
C VAL A 184 9.23 -10.14 11.45
N ILE A 185 9.47 -9.03 10.76
CA ILE A 185 8.42 -8.31 10.03
C ILE A 185 7.93 -9.12 8.81
N ASP A 186 8.80 -9.89 8.18
CA ASP A 186 8.44 -10.73 7.03
C ASP A 186 7.70 -12.03 7.44
N ASP A 187 7.66 -12.36 8.72
CA ASP A 187 6.89 -13.51 9.21
C ASP A 187 5.39 -13.28 8.97
N PRO A 188 4.73 -14.11 8.15
CA PRO A 188 3.31 -13.95 7.86
C PRO A 188 2.40 -14.27 9.06
N THR A 189 2.91 -14.97 10.06
CA THR A 189 2.14 -15.33 11.27
C THR A 189 2.08 -14.21 12.29
N LEU A 190 2.97 -13.20 12.18
CA LEU A 190 2.98 -12.03 13.05
C LEU A 190 1.90 -11.03 12.60
N SER A 191 0.88 -10.78 13.37
CA SER A 191 -0.05 -9.65 13.15
C SER A 191 0.61 -8.35 13.62
N LEU A 192 0.85 -7.40 12.69
CA LEU A 192 1.47 -6.11 13.04
C LEU A 192 0.51 -5.22 13.85
N SER A 193 -0.79 -5.32 13.62
CA SER A 193 -1.82 -4.61 14.37
C SER A 193 -1.92 -5.13 15.82
N GLU A 194 -1.87 -6.46 16.02
CA GLU A 194 -1.85 -7.06 17.35
C GLU A 194 -0.56 -6.71 18.09
N PHE A 195 0.60 -6.82 17.42
CA PHE A 195 1.89 -6.41 17.98
C PHE A 195 1.84 -4.98 18.53
N MET A 196 1.27 -4.03 17.78
CA MET A 196 1.14 -2.66 18.22
C MET A 196 0.13 -2.48 19.35
N SER A 197 -0.94 -3.25 19.37
CA SER A 197 -1.94 -3.23 20.44
C SER A 197 -1.39 -3.78 21.75
N GLU A 198 -0.58 -4.82 21.70
CA GLU A 198 0.07 -5.42 22.87
C GLU A 198 1.15 -4.52 23.46
N THR A 199 1.94 -3.81 22.61
CA THR A 199 2.93 -2.85 23.07
C THR A 199 2.30 -1.57 23.68
N ALA A 200 1.08 -1.23 23.25
CA ALA A 200 0.34 -0.09 23.79
C ALA A 200 -0.40 -0.41 25.09
N ALA A 201 -0.77 -1.67 25.29
CA ALA A 201 -1.37 -2.14 26.53
C ALA A 201 -0.30 -2.91 27.30
N GLU A 202 0.06 -2.49 28.51
CA GLU A 202 0.85 -3.28 29.48
C GLU A 202 0.14 -4.59 29.87
N ARG A 203 -0.59 -5.22 28.93
CA ARG A 203 -1.34 -6.45 29.17
C ARG A 203 -0.45 -7.66 28.98
N ARG A 204 -0.55 -8.55 29.97
CA ARG A 204 0.03 -9.89 29.91
C ARG A 204 -0.35 -10.57 28.60
N PRO A 205 0.59 -11.20 27.90
CA PRO A 205 0.29 -11.94 26.69
C PRO A 205 -0.72 -13.04 27.03
N THR A 206 -1.95 -12.86 26.60
CA THR A 206 -2.93 -13.95 26.55
C THR A 206 -2.72 -14.63 25.22
N ALA A 207 -2.27 -15.89 25.29
CA ALA A 207 -2.06 -16.83 24.20
C ALA A 207 -0.73 -16.71 23.42
N GLU A 208 0.02 -17.77 23.50
CA GLU A 208 0.81 -18.51 22.49
C GLU A 208 1.46 -17.74 21.33
N LEU A 209 1.49 -16.41 21.30
CA LEU A 209 2.15 -15.68 20.25
C LEU A 209 3.65 -15.60 20.51
N SER A 210 4.34 -16.06 19.53
CA SER A 210 5.76 -16.11 19.27
C SER A 210 6.62 -14.87 19.65
N LEU A 211 6.04 -13.83 20.24
CA LEU A 211 6.74 -12.63 20.71
C LEU A 211 7.58 -12.87 21.97
N ALA A 212 7.34 -13.95 22.71
CA ALA A 212 8.07 -14.25 23.95
C ALA A 212 9.59 -14.44 23.74
N TYR A 213 10.02 -14.75 22.52
CA TYR A 213 11.43 -14.90 22.17
C TYR A 213 12.10 -13.61 21.66
N LEU A 214 11.34 -12.55 21.40
CA LEU A 214 11.94 -11.27 21.04
C LEU A 214 12.49 -10.57 22.28
N SER A 215 13.73 -10.11 22.20
CA SER A 215 14.32 -9.29 23.24
C SER A 215 13.53 -7.98 23.40
N LEU A 216 13.65 -7.34 24.56
CA LEU A 216 13.03 -6.04 24.82
C LEU A 216 13.49 -5.00 23.79
N GLU A 217 14.77 -5.03 23.42
CA GLU A 217 15.37 -4.15 22.43
C GLU A 217 14.74 -4.37 21.04
N ALA A 218 14.58 -5.63 20.60
CA ALA A 218 13.93 -5.97 19.35
C ALA A 218 12.48 -5.46 19.30
N ARG A 219 11.72 -5.67 20.38
CA ARG A 219 10.35 -5.17 20.49
C ARG A 219 10.28 -3.64 20.42
N ALA A 220 11.19 -2.95 21.10
CA ALA A 220 11.25 -1.49 21.10
C ALA A 220 11.60 -0.94 19.70
N SER A 221 12.57 -1.56 19.02
CA SER A 221 12.99 -1.16 17.67
C SER A 221 11.86 -1.38 16.64
N ILE A 222 11.28 -2.58 16.61
CA ILE A 222 10.17 -2.92 15.70
C ILE A 222 8.95 -2.02 16.01
N GLY A 223 8.59 -1.87 17.28
CA GLY A 223 7.47 -1.04 17.70
C GLY A 223 7.66 0.44 17.32
N GLY A 224 8.89 0.97 17.46
CA GLY A 224 9.24 2.31 17.03
C GLY A 224 9.08 2.50 15.53
N TRP A 225 9.59 1.56 14.73
CA TRP A 225 9.47 1.57 13.27
C TRP A 225 8.00 1.47 12.81
N LEU A 226 7.21 0.56 13.39
CA LEU A 226 5.79 0.42 13.08
C LEU A 226 5.00 1.68 13.45
N LYS A 227 5.30 2.30 14.59
CA LYS A 227 4.67 3.54 15.02
C LYS A 227 4.91 4.68 14.04
N GLU A 228 6.12 4.79 13.52
CA GLU A 228 6.47 5.77 12.49
C GLU A 228 5.70 5.49 11.20
N MET A 229 5.72 4.25 10.70
CA MET A 229 5.01 3.85 9.48
C MET A 229 3.51 4.08 9.58
N PHE A 230 2.87 3.65 10.66
CA PHE A 230 1.44 3.87 10.86
C PHE A 230 1.10 5.36 11.03
N GLY A 231 2.02 6.14 11.61
CA GLY A 231 1.92 7.59 11.68
C GLY A 231 1.89 8.23 10.30
N GLU A 232 2.82 7.85 9.42
CA GLU A 232 2.88 8.34 8.03
C GLU A 232 1.64 7.93 7.23
N ILE A 233 1.19 6.69 7.33
CA ILE A 233 -0.01 6.21 6.63
C ILE A 233 -1.25 7.01 7.08
N ARG A 234 -1.42 7.25 8.37
CA ARG A 234 -2.54 8.05 8.90
C ARG A 234 -2.47 9.50 8.42
N ARG A 235 -1.29 10.12 8.51
CA ARG A 235 -1.07 11.50 8.01
C ARG A 235 -1.50 11.63 6.55
N LEU A 236 -1.07 10.72 5.70
CA LEU A 236 -1.45 10.72 4.28
C LEU A 236 -2.93 10.46 4.08
N GLY A 237 -3.53 9.55 4.83
CA GLY A 237 -4.96 9.28 4.81
C GLY A 237 -5.79 10.54 5.09
N GLU A 238 -5.39 11.36 6.08
CA GLU A 238 -6.07 12.64 6.37
C GLU A 238 -5.89 13.65 5.24
N VAL A 239 -4.70 13.76 4.63
CA VAL A 239 -4.48 14.66 3.49
C VAL A 239 -5.30 14.23 2.27
N VAL A 240 -5.39 12.92 1.99
CA VAL A 240 -6.22 12.39 0.89
C VAL A 240 -7.69 12.69 1.14
N LYS A 241 -8.20 12.51 2.36
CA LYS A 241 -9.58 12.89 2.74
C LYS A 241 -9.87 14.36 2.48
N LEU A 242 -9.00 15.26 2.95
CA LEU A 242 -9.15 16.69 2.74
C LEU A 242 -9.20 17.06 1.25
N ARG A 243 -8.36 16.45 0.43
CA ARG A 243 -8.36 16.68 -1.03
C ARG A 243 -9.63 16.16 -1.70
N ALA A 244 -10.07 14.96 -1.32
CA ALA A 244 -11.30 14.39 -1.81
C ALA A 244 -12.51 15.28 -1.51
N ASP A 245 -12.57 15.91 -0.35
CA ASP A 245 -13.66 16.82 0.04
C ASP A 245 -13.60 18.16 -0.69
N LEU A 246 -12.39 18.67 -0.98
CA LEU A 246 -12.21 19.91 -1.75
C LEU A 246 -12.55 19.74 -3.23
N SER A 247 -12.26 18.59 -3.82
CA SER A 247 -12.58 18.31 -5.23
C SER A 247 -14.09 18.26 -5.50
N PHE A 248 -14.89 17.88 -4.51
CA PHE A 248 -16.36 17.86 -4.59
C PHE A 248 -17.01 19.25 -4.49
N ARG A 249 -16.30 20.25 -3.98
CA ARG A 249 -16.82 21.63 -3.79
C ARG A 249 -16.54 22.57 -4.97
N ARG A 250 -15.87 22.13 -6.03
CA ARG A 250 -15.73 22.92 -7.26
C ARG A 250 -16.95 22.63 -8.14
N PRO A 251 -17.88 23.61 -8.31
CA PRO A 251 -18.91 23.49 -9.34
C PRO A 251 -18.22 23.47 -10.71
N LEU A 252 -18.80 22.70 -11.63
CA LEU A 252 -18.45 22.66 -13.05
C LEU A 252 -18.58 24.05 -13.70
#